data_7884ce265efff98755c3903865600b89
#
_entry.id   7884ce265efff98755c3903865600b89
#
_cell.length_a   1.000
_cell.length_b   1.000
_cell.length_c   1.000
_cell.angle_alpha   90.00
_cell.angle_beta   90.00
_cell.angle_gamma   90.00
#
_symmetry.space_group_name_H-M   'P 1'
#
loop_
_entity.id
_entity.type
_entity.pdbx_description
1 polymer ?
#
loop_
_entity_poly.entity_id
_entity_poly.type
_entity_poly.pdbx_seq_one_letter_code
_entity_poly.pdbx_strand_id
1 'polypeptide(L)'
;MSVQPKFSIITITYNAASVIEPTLQSVLAQSYTNYEYLLIDGGSKDGTVAKAQASGIEFAHIVSEPDNGLYDAMNKGVALATSDYLCFLNAGDAFYAPDTLQTIANAAMAEDGLPDVLYGETAEVDEERNFVRMRRLQAPKQLTWRSFKDGMMVCHQAFYAKRGIVPMYDLQYRLSSDVDWCIKVMKKAKKLVNVNATVVNYLQNGLSLQHHRASLKERFWIMSKHYGLLSTVGRHLWFIIRAVIKR
;
A
#
# COMPACT_ATOMS: atom_id res chain seq x y z
N MET A 1 -24.73 4.13 17.47
CA MET A 1 -23.28 4.35 17.72
C MET A 1 -22.55 3.97 16.44
N SER A 2 -21.75 4.88 15.87
CA SER A 2 -20.91 4.55 14.72
C SER A 2 -19.88 3.49 15.11
N VAL A 3 -19.76 2.43 14.32
CA VAL A 3 -18.76 1.38 14.56
C VAL A 3 -17.38 1.97 14.32
N GLN A 4 -16.52 1.96 15.32
CA GLN A 4 -15.12 2.38 15.17
C GLN A 4 -14.37 1.31 14.36
N PRO A 5 -13.82 1.65 13.18
CA PRO A 5 -13.12 0.68 12.35
C PRO A 5 -11.83 0.19 13.02
N LYS A 6 -11.52 -1.11 12.93
CA LYS A 6 -10.24 -1.66 13.33
C LYS A 6 -9.35 -1.85 12.12
N PHE A 7 -8.04 -1.56 12.25
CA PHE A 7 -7.05 -1.68 11.18
C PHE A 7 -6.05 -2.78 11.47
N SER A 8 -5.76 -3.65 10.49
CA SER A 8 -4.58 -4.51 10.49
C SER A 8 -3.47 -3.76 9.74
N ILE A 9 -2.50 -3.23 10.47
CA ILE A 9 -1.29 -2.64 9.90
C ILE A 9 -0.32 -3.79 9.63
N ILE A 10 0.12 -3.93 8.38
CA ILE A 10 0.96 -5.04 7.93
C ILE A 10 2.26 -4.48 7.38
N THR A 11 3.37 -4.74 8.05
CA THR A 11 4.70 -4.40 7.56
C THR A 11 5.39 -5.62 7.00
N ILE A 12 5.76 -5.54 5.72
CA ILE A 12 6.57 -6.54 5.05
C ILE A 12 8.03 -6.09 5.11
N THR A 13 8.91 -7.01 5.45
CA THR A 13 10.34 -6.70 5.60
C THR A 13 11.25 -7.85 5.17
N TYR A 14 12.41 -7.51 4.61
CA TYR A 14 13.49 -8.42 4.34
C TYR A 14 14.82 -7.65 4.29
N ASN A 15 15.74 -7.95 5.23
CA ASN A 15 17.02 -7.26 5.40
C ASN A 15 16.85 -5.72 5.37
N ALA A 16 15.98 -5.21 6.23
CA ALA A 16 15.57 -3.80 6.26
C ALA A 16 16.00 -3.09 7.56
N ALA A 17 17.00 -3.60 8.28
CA ALA A 17 17.46 -3.01 9.55
C ALA A 17 17.87 -1.54 9.45
N SER A 18 18.32 -1.08 8.27
CA SER A 18 18.67 0.32 8.02
C SER A 18 17.50 1.26 7.85
N VAL A 19 16.32 0.76 7.45
CA VAL A 19 15.18 1.60 7.06
C VAL A 19 13.89 1.34 7.86
N ILE A 20 13.82 0.28 8.67
CA ILE A 20 12.59 -0.11 9.36
C ILE A 20 12.20 0.83 10.51
N GLU A 21 13.17 1.48 11.15
CA GLU A 21 12.95 2.30 12.36
C GLU A 21 11.88 3.38 12.17
N PRO A 22 11.91 4.21 11.12
CA PRO A 22 10.87 5.23 10.90
C PRO A 22 9.48 4.63 10.70
N THR A 23 9.37 3.43 10.13
CA THR A 23 8.10 2.72 9.99
C THR A 23 7.53 2.40 11.36
N LEU A 24 8.34 1.77 12.23
CA LEU A 24 7.95 1.39 13.59
C LEU A 24 7.53 2.62 14.41
N GLN A 25 8.34 3.67 14.39
CA GLN A 25 8.05 4.91 15.12
C GLN A 25 6.77 5.58 14.64
N SER A 26 6.50 5.55 13.33
CA SER A 26 5.27 6.12 12.78
C SER A 26 4.00 5.37 13.21
N VAL A 27 4.09 4.06 13.44
CA VAL A 27 2.99 3.24 13.97
C VAL A 27 2.81 3.51 15.45
N LEU A 28 3.90 3.52 16.22
CA LEU A 28 3.87 3.78 17.67
C LEU A 28 3.28 5.16 18.01
N ALA A 29 3.55 6.16 17.15
CA ALA A 29 3.09 7.53 17.33
C ALA A 29 1.60 7.75 17.02
N GLN A 30 0.88 6.74 16.48
CA GLN A 30 -0.53 6.95 16.09
C GLN A 30 -1.43 7.18 17.30
N SER A 31 -2.22 8.26 17.22
CA SER A 31 -3.21 8.61 18.23
C SER A 31 -4.43 7.68 18.25
N TYR A 32 -4.76 7.06 17.10
CA TYR A 32 -5.81 6.06 16.99
C TYR A 32 -5.28 4.69 17.34
N THR A 33 -5.81 4.07 18.39
CA THR A 33 -5.26 2.84 18.98
C THR A 33 -6.04 1.56 18.60
N ASN A 34 -7.17 1.69 17.87
CA ASN A 34 -7.95 0.51 17.48
C ASN A 34 -7.34 -0.15 16.24
N TYR A 35 -6.15 -0.71 16.39
CA TYR A 35 -5.46 -1.47 15.35
C TYR A 35 -4.79 -2.73 15.94
N GLU A 36 -4.42 -3.63 15.08
CA GLU A 36 -3.44 -4.69 15.32
C GLU A 36 -2.25 -4.47 14.40
N TYR A 37 -1.05 -4.84 14.86
CA TYR A 37 0.16 -4.69 14.06
C TYR A 37 0.80 -6.04 13.77
N LEU A 38 1.09 -6.31 12.49
CA LEU A 38 1.69 -7.53 12.00
C LEU A 38 3.02 -7.22 11.32
N LEU A 39 4.08 -7.90 11.72
CA LEU A 39 5.38 -7.89 11.05
C LEU A 39 5.57 -9.22 10.32
N ILE A 40 5.73 -9.18 9.02
CA ILE A 40 5.99 -10.35 8.17
C ILE A 40 7.38 -10.18 7.57
N ASP A 41 8.31 -10.97 8.07
CA ASP A 41 9.72 -10.92 7.71
C ASP A 41 10.12 -12.15 6.88
N GLY A 42 10.78 -11.91 5.75
CA GLY A 42 11.25 -12.94 4.80
C GLY A 42 12.47 -13.74 5.25
N GLY A 43 12.75 -13.80 6.57
CA GLY A 43 13.90 -14.50 7.12
C GLY A 43 15.16 -13.64 7.14
N SER A 44 15.07 -12.38 7.53
CA SER A 44 16.17 -11.41 7.65
C SER A 44 17.32 -11.91 8.51
N LYS A 45 18.55 -11.51 8.16
CA LYS A 45 19.79 -11.85 8.89
C LYS A 45 20.54 -10.63 9.43
N ASP A 46 20.04 -9.42 9.17
CA ASP A 46 20.71 -8.14 9.45
C ASP A 46 20.26 -7.46 10.77
N GLY A 47 19.45 -8.16 11.60
CA GLY A 47 18.93 -7.59 12.84
C GLY A 47 17.59 -6.86 12.70
N THR A 48 16.94 -6.92 11.55
CA THR A 48 15.61 -6.31 11.30
C THR A 48 14.59 -6.70 12.37
N VAL A 49 14.43 -8.02 12.62
CA VAL A 49 13.46 -8.54 13.60
C VAL A 49 13.80 -8.11 15.03
N ALA A 50 15.10 -8.11 15.39
CA ALA A 50 15.55 -7.67 16.71
C ALA A 50 15.22 -6.18 16.94
N LYS A 51 15.39 -5.31 15.93
CA LYS A 51 14.96 -3.89 16.01
C LYS A 51 13.46 -3.76 16.21
N ALA A 52 12.65 -4.54 15.48
CA ALA A 52 11.21 -4.53 15.63
C ALA A 52 10.79 -4.94 17.05
N GLN A 53 11.35 -6.03 17.59
CA GLN A 53 11.08 -6.49 18.95
C GLN A 53 11.49 -5.48 20.03
N ALA A 54 12.56 -4.72 19.79
CA ALA A 54 13.04 -3.69 20.71
C ALA A 54 12.27 -2.35 20.62
N SER A 55 11.36 -2.19 19.66
CA SER A 55 10.66 -0.91 19.39
C SER A 55 9.67 -0.48 20.47
N GLY A 56 9.29 -1.35 21.37
CA GLY A 56 8.23 -1.11 22.37
C GLY A 56 6.79 -1.23 21.82
N ILE A 57 6.65 -1.65 20.56
CA ILE A 57 5.33 -1.89 19.96
C ILE A 57 4.83 -3.27 20.36
N GLU A 58 3.54 -3.35 20.71
CA GLU A 58 2.85 -4.63 20.88
C GLU A 58 2.41 -5.16 19.51
N PHE A 59 3.07 -6.23 19.06
CA PHE A 59 2.72 -6.90 17.81
C PHE A 59 1.67 -7.99 18.07
N ALA A 60 0.63 -8.03 17.26
CA ALA A 60 -0.29 -9.15 17.22
C ALA A 60 0.41 -10.41 16.66
N HIS A 61 1.25 -10.21 15.63
CA HIS A 61 2.04 -11.28 15.04
C HIS A 61 3.41 -10.78 14.59
N ILE A 62 4.46 -11.53 14.87
CA ILE A 62 5.77 -11.45 14.23
C ILE A 62 6.03 -12.82 13.59
N VAL A 63 6.04 -12.83 12.24
CA VAL A 63 6.38 -14.03 11.46
C VAL A 63 7.70 -13.78 10.77
N SER A 64 8.73 -14.59 11.06
CA SER A 64 10.05 -14.49 10.41
C SER A 64 10.44 -15.85 9.87
N GLU A 65 10.24 -16.01 8.57
CA GLU A 65 10.53 -17.23 7.84
C GLU A 65 10.77 -16.93 6.35
N PRO A 66 11.51 -17.76 5.61
CA PRO A 66 11.70 -17.58 4.20
C PRO A 66 10.38 -17.46 3.45
N ASP A 67 10.35 -16.59 2.44
CA ASP A 67 9.23 -16.40 1.52
C ASP A 67 9.68 -16.52 0.05
N ASN A 68 8.70 -16.56 -0.86
CA ASN A 68 8.90 -16.59 -2.31
C ASN A 68 8.83 -15.16 -2.92
N GLY A 69 9.13 -14.13 -2.12
CA GLY A 69 9.14 -12.72 -2.50
C GLY A 69 8.04 -11.91 -1.84
N LEU A 70 8.08 -10.59 -2.06
CA LEU A 70 7.24 -9.58 -1.42
C LEU A 70 5.76 -9.95 -1.31
N TYR A 71 5.16 -10.45 -2.39
CA TYR A 71 3.72 -10.72 -2.41
C TYR A 71 3.34 -12.04 -1.72
N ASP A 72 4.27 -12.97 -1.56
CA ASP A 72 4.08 -14.15 -0.71
C ASP A 72 4.02 -13.72 0.77
N ALA A 73 4.94 -12.87 1.20
CA ALA A 73 4.90 -12.25 2.52
C ALA A 73 3.61 -11.43 2.74
N MET A 74 3.17 -10.65 1.74
CA MET A 74 1.88 -9.94 1.81
C MET A 74 0.70 -10.90 1.98
N ASN A 75 0.70 -12.03 1.29
CA ASN A 75 -0.34 -13.08 1.44
C ASN A 75 -0.37 -13.66 2.84
N LYS A 76 0.79 -13.90 3.47
CA LYS A 76 0.84 -14.31 4.89
C LYS A 76 0.19 -13.25 5.78
N GLY A 77 0.49 -11.96 5.54
CA GLY A 77 -0.15 -10.85 6.26
C GLY A 77 -1.67 -10.79 6.07
N VAL A 78 -2.16 -10.96 4.82
CA VAL A 78 -3.61 -11.04 4.54
C VAL A 78 -4.27 -12.18 5.31
N ALA A 79 -3.63 -13.35 5.35
CA ALA A 79 -4.18 -14.53 6.03
C ALA A 79 -4.28 -14.36 7.55
N LEU A 80 -3.34 -13.64 8.16
CA LEU A 80 -3.28 -13.41 9.61
C LEU A 80 -4.13 -12.22 10.09
N ALA A 81 -4.41 -11.27 9.20
CA ALA A 81 -5.17 -10.07 9.54
C ALA A 81 -6.60 -10.39 9.97
N THR A 82 -7.05 -9.82 11.10
CA THR A 82 -8.38 -10.07 11.69
C THR A 82 -9.29 -8.85 11.70
N SER A 83 -8.75 -7.64 11.46
CA SER A 83 -9.46 -6.37 11.57
C SER A 83 -10.39 -6.08 10.39
N ASP A 84 -11.10 -4.94 10.44
CA ASP A 84 -12.03 -4.52 9.38
C ASP A 84 -11.31 -4.14 8.09
N TYR A 85 -10.17 -3.45 8.22
CA TYR A 85 -9.37 -2.95 7.10
C TYR A 85 -7.93 -3.46 7.13
N LEU A 86 -7.37 -3.74 5.96
CA LEU A 86 -5.96 -4.01 5.77
C LEU A 86 -5.26 -2.72 5.33
N CYS A 87 -4.12 -2.44 5.99
CA CYS A 87 -3.21 -1.33 5.72
C CYS A 87 -1.80 -1.88 5.55
N PHE A 88 -1.26 -1.85 4.33
CA PHE A 88 0.14 -2.21 4.11
C PHE A 88 1.03 -1.00 4.30
N LEU A 89 2.04 -1.14 5.16
CA LEU A 89 3.06 -0.12 5.43
C LEU A 89 4.41 -0.82 5.42
N ASN A 90 5.03 -0.94 4.23
CA ASN A 90 6.27 -1.67 4.07
C ASN A 90 7.43 -1.01 4.83
N ALA A 91 8.45 -1.81 5.18
CA ALA A 91 9.64 -1.27 5.83
C ALA A 91 10.27 -0.16 4.99
N GLY A 92 10.51 0.99 5.62
CA GLY A 92 10.95 2.21 4.96
C GLY A 92 9.83 3.23 4.73
N ASP A 93 8.58 2.83 4.59
CA ASP A 93 7.44 3.74 4.51
C ASP A 93 6.96 4.11 5.92
N ALA A 94 6.25 5.24 6.05
CA ALA A 94 5.75 5.71 7.34
C ALA A 94 4.37 6.35 7.19
N PHE A 95 3.55 6.32 8.21
CA PHE A 95 2.36 7.19 8.27
C PHE A 95 2.80 8.65 8.16
N TYR A 96 1.97 9.46 7.50
CA TYR A 96 2.31 10.86 7.23
C TYR A 96 2.39 11.71 8.51
N ALA A 97 1.48 11.49 9.47
CA ALA A 97 1.39 12.22 10.72
C ALA A 97 0.89 11.32 11.86
N PRO A 98 1.07 11.72 13.13
CA PRO A 98 0.59 10.94 14.28
C PRO A 98 -0.93 10.74 14.34
N ASP A 99 -1.71 11.55 13.65
CA ASP A 99 -3.16 11.47 13.57
C ASP A 99 -3.68 10.86 12.26
N THR A 100 -2.79 10.25 11.46
CA THR A 100 -3.17 9.70 10.14
C THR A 100 -4.26 8.63 10.26
N LEU A 101 -4.09 7.64 11.15
CA LEU A 101 -5.13 6.61 11.35
C LEU A 101 -6.44 7.19 11.89
N GLN A 102 -6.37 8.20 12.75
CA GLN A 102 -7.56 8.90 13.25
C GLN A 102 -8.30 9.60 12.10
N THR A 103 -7.57 10.25 11.21
CA THR A 103 -8.13 10.91 10.01
C THR A 103 -8.83 9.91 9.10
N ILE A 104 -8.22 8.75 8.87
CA ILE A 104 -8.80 7.67 8.07
C ILE A 104 -10.04 7.09 8.76
N ALA A 105 -9.97 6.86 10.07
CA ALA A 105 -11.11 6.37 10.85
C ALA A 105 -12.28 7.36 10.85
N ASN A 106 -12.01 8.65 10.97
CA ASN A 106 -13.03 9.70 10.91
C ASN A 106 -13.72 9.71 9.53
N ALA A 107 -12.96 9.59 8.44
CA ALA A 107 -13.52 9.49 7.09
C ALA A 107 -14.40 8.24 6.91
N ALA A 108 -14.02 7.11 7.53
CA ALA A 108 -14.84 5.91 7.51
C ALA A 108 -16.16 6.08 8.30
N MET A 109 -16.08 6.69 9.48
CA MET A 109 -17.23 6.90 10.37
C MET A 109 -18.19 8.01 9.90
N ALA A 110 -17.74 8.91 9.02
CA ALA A 110 -18.57 9.96 8.42
C ALA A 110 -19.58 9.39 7.39
N GLU A 111 -19.43 8.15 7.01
CA GLU A 111 -20.25 7.49 6.00
C GLU A 111 -21.35 6.63 6.63
N ASP A 112 -22.45 6.45 5.91
CA ASP A 112 -23.47 5.47 6.29
C ASP A 112 -22.95 4.06 6.02
N GLY A 113 -22.52 3.38 7.10
CA GLY A 113 -21.80 2.12 7.07
C GLY A 113 -20.33 2.25 6.62
N LEU A 114 -19.50 1.32 7.06
CA LEU A 114 -18.07 1.33 6.73
C LEU A 114 -17.84 1.16 5.21
N PRO A 115 -17.11 2.10 4.54
CA PRO A 115 -16.76 1.99 3.12
C PRO A 115 -15.98 0.70 2.82
N ASP A 116 -16.01 0.25 1.57
CA ASP A 116 -15.23 -0.92 1.15
C ASP A 116 -13.75 -0.58 0.95
N VAL A 117 -13.45 0.67 0.58
CA VAL A 117 -12.09 1.19 0.40
C VAL A 117 -12.01 2.63 0.88
N LEU A 118 -10.96 2.93 1.65
CA LEU A 118 -10.52 4.28 1.95
C LEU A 118 -9.18 4.51 1.24
N TYR A 119 -8.94 5.71 0.73
CA TYR A 119 -7.68 6.01 0.04
C TYR A 119 -7.30 7.48 0.19
N GLY A 120 -6.01 7.76 0.10
CA GLY A 120 -5.48 9.11 0.26
C GLY A 120 -4.27 9.40 -0.61
N GLU A 121 -3.65 10.55 -0.35
CA GLU A 121 -2.46 11.01 -1.04
C GLU A 121 -1.19 10.44 -0.41
N THR A 122 -0.10 10.50 -1.17
CA THR A 122 1.22 10.01 -0.78
C THR A 122 2.26 11.10 -1.01
N ALA A 123 3.06 11.40 0.00
CA ALA A 123 4.28 12.17 -0.10
C ALA A 123 5.46 11.23 -0.37
N GLU A 124 6.42 11.64 -1.19
CA GLU A 124 7.68 10.95 -1.40
C GLU A 124 8.76 11.62 -0.54
N VAL A 125 9.53 10.82 0.19
CA VAL A 125 10.63 11.24 1.05
C VAL A 125 11.95 10.58 0.64
N ASP A 126 13.07 11.23 0.95
CA ASP A 126 14.42 10.68 0.77
C ASP A 126 14.83 9.77 1.96
N GLU A 127 16.06 9.29 1.94
CA GLU A 127 16.63 8.43 3.00
C GLU A 127 16.76 9.16 4.34
N GLU A 128 16.96 10.47 4.33
CA GLU A 128 16.99 11.36 5.49
C GLU A 128 15.59 11.79 5.97
N ARG A 129 14.52 11.30 5.32
CA ARG A 129 13.12 11.62 5.60
C ARG A 129 12.69 13.04 5.24
N ASN A 130 13.48 13.77 4.46
CA ASN A 130 13.06 15.05 3.95
C ASN A 130 11.99 14.88 2.88
N PHE A 131 11.00 15.77 2.89
CA PHE A 131 9.99 15.82 1.84
C PHE A 131 10.62 16.16 0.48
N VAL A 132 10.44 15.30 -0.50
CA VAL A 132 10.91 15.52 -1.87
C VAL A 132 9.81 16.12 -2.73
N ARG A 133 8.63 15.51 -2.74
CA ARG A 133 7.47 15.95 -3.52
C ARG A 133 6.23 15.14 -3.17
N MET A 134 5.09 15.63 -3.59
CA MET A 134 3.88 14.80 -3.68
C MET A 134 4.05 13.77 -4.81
N ARG A 135 3.53 12.58 -4.61
CA ARG A 135 3.55 11.53 -5.64
C ARG A 135 2.97 12.05 -6.96
N ARG A 136 3.63 11.76 -8.08
CA ARG A 136 3.26 12.30 -9.40
C ARG A 136 1.84 11.91 -9.85
N LEU A 137 1.41 10.69 -9.57
CA LEU A 137 0.04 10.24 -9.80
C LEU A 137 -0.73 10.47 -8.50
N GLN A 138 -1.62 11.46 -8.53
CA GLN A 138 -2.42 11.85 -7.38
C GLN A 138 -3.72 11.08 -7.31
N ALA A 139 -4.23 10.90 -6.10
CA ALA A 139 -5.49 10.21 -5.85
C ALA A 139 -6.67 11.01 -6.45
N PRO A 140 -7.48 10.43 -7.32
CA PRO A 140 -8.61 11.14 -7.90
C PRO A 140 -9.71 11.37 -6.86
N LYS A 141 -10.52 12.41 -7.03
CA LYS A 141 -11.68 12.66 -6.17
C LYS A 141 -12.64 11.47 -6.14
N GLN A 142 -12.80 10.80 -7.28
CA GLN A 142 -13.59 9.58 -7.43
C GLN A 142 -12.72 8.49 -8.04
N LEU A 143 -12.34 7.52 -7.21
CA LEU A 143 -11.55 6.37 -7.62
C LEU A 143 -12.47 5.25 -8.11
N THR A 144 -12.13 4.66 -9.23
CA THR A 144 -12.74 3.45 -9.76
C THR A 144 -11.66 2.50 -10.26
N TRP A 145 -11.99 1.24 -10.47
CA TRP A 145 -11.05 0.30 -11.09
C TRP A 145 -10.56 0.77 -12.48
N ARG A 146 -11.37 1.59 -13.19
CA ARG A 146 -11.00 2.17 -14.49
C ARG A 146 -9.96 3.29 -14.38
N SER A 147 -9.85 3.95 -13.23
CA SER A 147 -8.86 5.00 -12.99
C SER A 147 -7.43 4.48 -13.16
N PHE A 148 -7.19 3.19 -12.90
CA PHE A 148 -5.87 2.58 -13.05
C PHE A 148 -5.46 2.32 -14.51
N LYS A 149 -6.32 2.62 -15.50
CA LYS A 149 -5.91 2.70 -16.90
C LYS A 149 -4.84 3.77 -17.15
N ASP A 150 -4.80 4.81 -16.33
CA ASP A 150 -3.85 5.92 -16.40
C ASP A 150 -2.61 5.70 -15.52
N GLY A 151 -2.46 4.51 -14.98
CA GLY A 151 -1.43 4.10 -14.03
C GLY A 151 -2.02 3.86 -12.64
N MET A 152 -1.18 3.47 -11.69
CA MET A 152 -1.59 3.26 -10.30
C MET A 152 -1.83 4.61 -9.62
N MET A 153 -3.05 5.15 -9.75
CA MET A 153 -3.42 6.51 -9.30
C MET A 153 -3.31 6.68 -7.77
N VAL A 154 -3.48 5.61 -7.02
CA VAL A 154 -3.30 5.57 -5.56
C VAL A 154 -2.14 4.64 -5.23
N CYS A 155 -1.24 5.07 -4.36
CA CYS A 155 -0.17 4.22 -3.86
C CYS A 155 -0.76 3.06 -3.06
N HIS A 156 -0.14 1.88 -3.14
CA HIS A 156 -0.61 0.71 -2.41
C HIS A 156 -0.70 0.97 -0.89
N GLN A 157 0.28 1.67 -0.32
CA GLN A 157 0.33 2.03 1.10
C GLN A 157 -0.71 3.08 1.52
N ALA A 158 -1.29 3.79 0.55
CA ALA A 158 -2.37 4.76 0.77
C ALA A 158 -3.76 4.19 0.40
N PHE A 159 -3.89 2.86 0.33
CA PHE A 159 -5.11 2.15 -0.07
C PHE A 159 -5.52 1.15 1.02
N TYR A 160 -6.58 1.48 1.75
CA TYR A 160 -7.09 0.74 2.89
C TYR A 160 -8.32 -0.05 2.46
N ALA A 161 -8.19 -1.37 2.34
CA ALA A 161 -9.24 -2.22 1.81
C ALA A 161 -9.93 -3.01 2.92
N LYS A 162 -11.26 -3.08 2.86
CA LYS A 162 -12.07 -3.89 3.77
C LYS A 162 -11.71 -5.37 3.62
N ARG A 163 -11.36 -6.03 4.72
CA ARG A 163 -10.87 -7.42 4.74
C ARG A 163 -11.78 -8.40 4.00
N GLY A 164 -13.09 -8.24 4.12
CA GLY A 164 -14.06 -9.17 3.52
C GLY A 164 -14.09 -9.19 1.98
N ILE A 165 -13.45 -8.22 1.31
CA ILE A 165 -13.43 -8.16 -0.17
C ILE A 165 -12.05 -8.39 -0.78
N VAL A 166 -10.99 -8.44 0.02
CA VAL A 166 -9.63 -8.58 -0.50
C VAL A 166 -9.33 -10.00 -1.01
N PRO A 167 -8.74 -10.16 -2.18
CA PRO A 167 -8.19 -11.42 -2.65
C PRO A 167 -6.76 -11.60 -2.14
N MET A 168 -6.19 -12.78 -2.30
CA MET A 168 -4.76 -12.98 -2.24
C MET A 168 -4.05 -12.32 -3.44
N TYR A 169 -2.80 -11.89 -3.24
CA TYR A 169 -1.94 -11.42 -4.32
C TYR A 169 -1.60 -12.57 -5.28
N ASP A 170 -1.56 -12.27 -6.56
CA ASP A 170 -1.23 -13.21 -7.61
C ASP A 170 0.31 -13.32 -7.73
N LEU A 171 0.86 -14.45 -7.30
CA LEU A 171 2.31 -14.68 -7.22
C LEU A 171 2.98 -14.82 -8.59
N GLN A 172 2.23 -14.90 -9.69
CA GLN A 172 2.80 -14.82 -11.02
C GLN A 172 3.44 -13.46 -11.32
N TYR A 173 3.01 -12.39 -10.63
CA TYR A 173 3.55 -11.05 -10.74
C TYR A 173 4.49 -10.77 -9.56
N ARG A 174 5.77 -10.60 -9.83
CA ARG A 174 6.78 -10.39 -8.78
C ARG A 174 6.98 -8.94 -8.37
N LEU A 175 6.61 -7.99 -9.24
CA LEU A 175 6.94 -6.57 -9.09
C LEU A 175 5.71 -5.64 -9.10
N SER A 176 4.54 -6.13 -9.54
CA SER A 176 3.36 -5.29 -9.76
C SER A 176 2.04 -5.98 -9.38
N SER A 177 2.07 -7.04 -8.54
CA SER A 177 0.85 -7.71 -8.08
C SER A 177 -0.07 -6.79 -7.26
N ASP A 178 0.47 -5.74 -6.65
CA ASP A 178 -0.27 -4.67 -5.99
C ASP A 178 -1.25 -3.95 -6.93
N VAL A 179 -0.85 -3.72 -8.18
CA VAL A 179 -1.74 -3.14 -9.21
C VAL A 179 -2.91 -4.07 -9.52
N ASP A 180 -2.64 -5.37 -9.74
CA ASP A 180 -3.67 -6.39 -9.98
C ASP A 180 -4.61 -6.51 -8.78
N TRP A 181 -4.04 -6.52 -7.57
CA TRP A 181 -4.78 -6.63 -6.32
C TRP A 181 -5.73 -5.44 -6.11
N CYS A 182 -5.23 -4.20 -6.22
CA CYS A 182 -6.05 -3.00 -6.10
C CYS A 182 -7.20 -2.98 -7.12
N ILE A 183 -6.93 -3.37 -8.38
CA ILE A 183 -7.98 -3.46 -9.42
C ILE A 183 -9.03 -4.50 -9.04
N LYS A 184 -8.62 -5.68 -8.56
CA LYS A 184 -9.54 -6.75 -8.12
C LYS A 184 -10.39 -6.31 -6.94
N VAL A 185 -9.80 -5.62 -5.96
CA VAL A 185 -10.52 -5.04 -4.81
C VAL A 185 -11.54 -4.02 -5.30
N MET A 186 -11.12 -3.05 -6.11
CA MET A 186 -12.02 -2.00 -6.63
C MET A 186 -13.17 -2.54 -7.49
N LYS A 187 -12.99 -3.68 -8.17
CA LYS A 187 -14.08 -4.34 -8.92
C LYS A 187 -15.15 -4.94 -8.02
N LYS A 188 -14.79 -5.31 -6.78
CA LYS A 188 -15.72 -5.84 -5.78
C LYS A 188 -16.32 -4.75 -4.91
N ALA A 189 -15.60 -3.66 -4.72
CA ALA A 189 -15.99 -2.56 -3.87
C ALA A 189 -17.22 -1.82 -4.42
N LYS A 190 -18.17 -1.50 -3.54
CA LYS A 190 -19.35 -0.69 -3.83
C LYS A 190 -19.14 0.77 -3.44
N LYS A 191 -18.41 1.03 -2.35
CA LYS A 191 -18.20 2.36 -1.78
C LYS A 191 -16.70 2.60 -1.56
N LEU A 192 -16.15 3.58 -2.29
CA LEU A 192 -14.77 4.03 -2.17
C LEU A 192 -14.76 5.49 -1.73
N VAL A 193 -14.01 5.82 -0.68
CA VAL A 193 -13.98 7.15 -0.06
C VAL A 193 -12.56 7.70 -0.10
N ASN A 194 -12.41 8.91 -0.68
CA ASN A 194 -11.17 9.66 -0.58
C ASN A 194 -11.11 10.33 0.80
N VAL A 195 -10.05 10.06 1.55
CA VAL A 195 -9.80 10.67 2.86
C VAL A 195 -9.49 12.17 2.72
N ASN A 196 -9.13 12.63 1.50
CA ASN A 196 -8.74 14.00 1.17
C ASN A 196 -7.55 14.50 2.03
N ALA A 197 -6.66 13.60 2.38
CA ALA A 197 -5.45 13.88 3.15
C ALA A 197 -4.27 13.09 2.62
N THR A 198 -3.05 13.58 2.89
CA THR A 198 -1.82 12.79 2.73
C THR A 198 -1.75 11.80 3.89
N VAL A 199 -1.57 10.52 3.59
CA VAL A 199 -1.63 9.44 4.59
C VAL A 199 -0.32 8.66 4.72
N VAL A 200 0.59 8.80 3.77
CA VAL A 200 1.86 8.04 3.73
C VAL A 200 3.01 8.93 3.30
N ASN A 201 4.14 8.77 3.99
CA ASN A 201 5.48 9.13 3.56
C ASN A 201 6.13 7.88 2.93
N TYR A 202 6.23 7.87 1.60
CA TYR A 202 6.81 6.79 0.82
C TYR A 202 8.31 7.02 0.62
N LEU A 203 9.13 6.05 1.04
CA LEU A 203 10.57 6.12 0.82
C LEU A 203 10.90 5.86 -0.65
N GLN A 204 11.60 6.80 -1.30
CA GLN A 204 12.06 6.62 -2.67
C GLN A 204 13.02 5.43 -2.80
N ASN A 205 13.23 4.96 -4.03
CA ASN A 205 14.13 3.84 -4.38
C ASN A 205 13.62 2.42 -4.05
N GLY A 206 12.31 2.23 -3.90
CA GLY A 206 11.72 0.89 -3.74
C GLY A 206 12.01 -0.09 -4.89
N LEU A 207 11.77 -1.38 -4.66
CA LEU A 207 12.04 -2.51 -5.56
C LEU A 207 11.55 -2.32 -7.01
N SER A 208 10.39 -1.71 -7.19
CA SER A 208 9.80 -1.49 -8.53
C SER A 208 10.58 -0.47 -9.38
N LEU A 209 11.31 0.46 -8.74
CA LEU A 209 12.20 1.39 -9.44
C LEU A 209 13.51 0.71 -9.85
N GLN A 210 14.07 -0.14 -8.98
CA GLN A 210 15.28 -0.91 -9.28
C GLN A 210 15.07 -1.87 -10.45
N HIS A 211 13.86 -2.41 -10.61
CA HIS A 211 13.48 -3.35 -11.69
C HIS A 211 12.49 -2.73 -12.69
N HIS A 212 12.64 -1.46 -13.02
CA HIS A 212 11.67 -0.66 -13.78
C HIS A 212 11.14 -1.32 -15.05
N ARG A 213 12.02 -1.87 -15.91
CA ARG A 213 11.59 -2.51 -17.18
C ARG A 213 10.74 -3.74 -16.96
N ALA A 214 11.10 -4.58 -15.99
CA ALA A 214 10.34 -5.79 -15.67
C ALA A 214 8.97 -5.42 -15.06
N SER A 215 8.91 -4.44 -14.16
CA SER A 215 7.68 -3.91 -13.60
C SER A 215 6.74 -3.34 -14.69
N LEU A 216 7.27 -2.60 -15.66
CA LEU A 216 6.47 -2.09 -16.78
C LEU A 216 5.87 -3.22 -17.63
N LYS A 217 6.63 -4.31 -17.87
CA LYS A 217 6.13 -5.49 -18.59
C LYS A 217 5.01 -6.18 -17.84
N GLU A 218 5.16 -6.39 -16.54
CA GLU A 218 4.09 -6.97 -15.73
C GLU A 218 2.83 -6.10 -15.73
N ARG A 219 2.99 -4.76 -15.54
CA ARG A 219 1.88 -3.81 -15.61
C ARG A 219 1.16 -3.85 -16.95
N PHE A 220 1.88 -3.98 -18.05
CA PHE A 220 1.26 -4.13 -19.38
C PHE A 220 0.36 -5.36 -19.43
N TRP A 221 0.83 -6.52 -18.94
CA TRP A 221 0.05 -7.74 -18.91
C TRP A 221 -1.16 -7.66 -17.97
N ILE A 222 -0.98 -7.09 -16.78
CA ILE A 222 -2.07 -6.82 -15.83
C ILE A 222 -3.14 -5.93 -16.47
N MET A 223 -2.73 -4.82 -17.08
CA MET A 223 -3.64 -3.91 -17.77
C MET A 223 -4.35 -4.59 -18.94
N SER A 224 -3.63 -5.43 -19.72
CA SER A 224 -4.24 -6.18 -20.81
C SER A 224 -5.29 -7.18 -20.32
N LYS A 225 -5.02 -7.85 -19.20
CA LYS A 225 -5.96 -8.78 -18.55
C LYS A 225 -7.23 -8.07 -18.07
N HIS A 226 -7.09 -6.88 -17.48
CA HIS A 226 -8.23 -6.17 -16.88
C HIS A 226 -9.01 -5.28 -17.84
N TYR A 227 -8.37 -4.70 -18.85
CA TYR A 227 -8.92 -3.65 -19.73
C TYR A 227 -8.94 -4.03 -21.21
N GLY A 228 -8.36 -5.19 -21.55
CA GLY A 228 -8.22 -5.63 -22.93
C GLY A 228 -6.95 -5.12 -23.62
N LEU A 229 -6.40 -5.92 -24.53
CA LEU A 229 -5.12 -5.66 -25.20
C LEU A 229 -5.13 -4.34 -26.00
N LEU A 230 -6.18 -4.13 -26.84
CA LEU A 230 -6.27 -2.93 -27.69
C LEU A 230 -6.32 -1.64 -26.86
N SER A 231 -7.12 -1.64 -25.77
CA SER A 231 -7.19 -0.49 -24.84
C SER A 231 -5.84 -0.21 -24.19
N THR A 232 -5.13 -1.26 -23.80
CA THR A 232 -3.82 -1.15 -23.15
C THR A 232 -2.75 -0.64 -24.10
N VAL A 233 -2.69 -1.15 -25.32
CA VAL A 233 -1.77 -0.66 -26.37
C VAL A 233 -2.02 0.81 -26.65
N GLY A 234 -3.27 1.22 -26.89
CA GLY A 234 -3.63 2.63 -27.12
C GLY A 234 -3.19 3.55 -25.97
N ARG A 235 -3.35 3.12 -24.72
CA ARG A 235 -2.88 3.90 -23.53
C ARG A 235 -1.37 4.00 -23.45
N HIS A 236 -0.64 2.92 -23.74
CA HIS A 236 0.84 2.94 -23.72
C HIS A 236 1.39 3.86 -24.84
N LEU A 237 0.79 3.84 -26.02
CA LEU A 237 1.15 4.79 -27.10
C LEU A 237 0.89 6.24 -26.65
N TRP A 238 -0.24 6.51 -26.00
CA TRP A 238 -0.53 7.82 -25.43
C TRP A 238 0.51 8.24 -24.35
N PHE A 239 0.94 7.33 -23.49
CA PHE A 239 1.99 7.64 -22.48
C PHE A 239 3.31 8.02 -23.14
N ILE A 240 3.70 7.35 -24.24
CA ILE A 240 4.90 7.68 -25.02
C ILE A 240 4.77 9.07 -25.65
N ILE A 241 3.66 9.34 -26.33
CA ILE A 241 3.39 10.65 -26.96
C ILE A 241 3.45 11.76 -25.90
N ARG A 242 2.78 11.58 -24.77
CA ARG A 242 2.78 12.57 -23.68
C ARG A 242 4.18 12.79 -23.08
N ALA A 243 5.02 11.76 -23.02
CA ALA A 243 6.39 11.88 -22.54
C ALA A 243 7.29 12.67 -23.50
N VAL A 244 7.03 12.57 -24.82
CA VAL A 244 7.75 13.35 -25.86
C VAL A 244 7.30 14.81 -25.87
N ILE A 245 5.99 15.08 -25.76
CA ILE A 245 5.45 16.45 -25.79
C ILE A 245 5.85 17.27 -24.54
N LYS A 246 6.11 16.62 -23.40
CA LYS A 246 6.50 17.29 -22.14
C LYS A 246 8.01 17.54 -22.00
N ARG A 247 8.80 17.15 -22.99
CA ARG A 247 10.22 17.51 -23.11
C ARG A 247 10.37 18.80 -23.93
#